data_ccf04a3202409b343f60c51dc939287d
#
_entry.id   ccf04a3202409b343f60c51dc939287d
#
_cell.length_a   1.000
_cell.length_b   1.000
_cell.length_c   1.000
_cell.angle_alpha   90.00
_cell.angle_beta   90.00
_cell.angle_gamma   90.00
#
_symmetry.space_group_name_H-M   'P 1'
#
loop_
_entity.id
_entity.type
_entity.pdbx_description
1 polymer ?
#
loop_
_entity_poly.entity_id
_entity_poly.type
_entity_poly.pdbx_seq_one_letter_code
_entity_poly.pdbx_strand_id
1 'polypeptide(L)'
;MKTHILITGASRGIGAAIAASFDPATTTVVAISSKDGDLNDPAVPARLWADALAALGGRIDVLINNAGVFEENSITRADAEWLASWDRTMQINLTASADLCRRAVLHWHTNDASGRIVNIASRAAYRGDSP
;
A
#
# COMPACT_ATOMS: atom_id res chain seq x y z
N MET A 1 -9.68 -14.98 18.35
CA MET A 1 -10.08 -13.97 17.33
C MET A 1 -8.93 -13.81 16.37
N LYS A 2 -9.22 -13.82 15.07
CA LYS A 2 -8.19 -13.66 14.05
C LYS A 2 -7.74 -12.20 13.93
N THR A 3 -6.47 -12.01 13.61
CA THR A 3 -5.94 -10.70 13.21
C THR A 3 -6.33 -10.40 11.77
N HIS A 4 -6.87 -9.24 11.51
CA HIS A 4 -7.29 -8.78 10.17
C HIS A 4 -6.23 -7.89 9.55
N ILE A 5 -5.75 -8.28 8.39
CA ILE A 5 -4.61 -7.65 7.71
C ILE A 5 -5.02 -7.16 6.32
N LEU A 6 -4.70 -5.90 6.03
CA LEU A 6 -4.75 -5.34 4.69
C LEU A 6 -3.32 -5.17 4.17
N ILE A 7 -3.01 -5.77 3.02
CA ILE A 7 -1.72 -5.59 2.34
C ILE A 7 -1.92 -5.13 0.90
N THR A 8 -1.13 -4.14 0.49
CA THR A 8 -1.11 -3.62 -0.88
C THR A 8 0.03 -4.23 -1.70
N GLY A 9 -0.13 -4.25 -3.03
CA GLY A 9 0.92 -4.75 -3.94
C GLY A 9 1.20 -6.24 -3.79
N ALA A 10 0.17 -7.04 -3.53
CA ALA A 10 0.31 -8.44 -3.12
C ALA A 10 0.20 -9.46 -4.27
N SER A 11 0.15 -9.03 -5.53
CA SER A 11 0.01 -9.96 -6.67
C SER A 11 1.29 -10.71 -7.02
N ARG A 12 2.44 -10.21 -6.60
CA ARG A 12 3.76 -10.76 -6.94
C ARG A 12 4.82 -10.35 -5.93
N GLY A 13 6.02 -10.94 -6.06
CA GLY A 13 7.22 -10.53 -5.33
C GLY A 13 7.07 -10.56 -3.82
N ILE A 14 7.59 -9.52 -3.17
CA ILE A 14 7.62 -9.39 -1.71
C ILE A 14 6.20 -9.38 -1.13
N GLY A 15 5.29 -8.65 -1.72
CA GLY A 15 3.90 -8.55 -1.24
C GLY A 15 3.18 -9.90 -1.26
N ALA A 16 3.31 -10.68 -2.32
CA ALA A 16 2.76 -12.03 -2.41
C ALA A 16 3.36 -12.96 -1.36
N ALA A 17 4.68 -12.89 -1.16
CA ALA A 17 5.38 -13.70 -0.16
C ALA A 17 4.93 -13.35 1.26
N ILE A 18 4.77 -12.06 1.58
CA ILE A 18 4.25 -11.61 2.88
C ILE A 18 2.83 -12.13 3.08
N ALA A 19 1.94 -11.94 2.11
CA ALA A 19 0.56 -12.41 2.21
C ALA A 19 0.47 -13.93 2.45
N ALA A 20 1.30 -14.71 1.77
CA ALA A 20 1.37 -16.16 1.90
C ALA A 20 2.00 -16.64 3.23
N SER A 21 2.74 -15.80 3.93
CA SER A 21 3.43 -16.15 5.17
C SER A 21 2.52 -16.24 6.40
N PHE A 22 1.32 -15.65 6.32
CA PHE A 22 0.39 -15.63 7.45
C PHE A 22 -0.36 -16.96 7.59
N ASP A 23 -0.48 -17.42 8.83
CA ASP A 23 -1.26 -18.60 9.15
C ASP A 23 -2.78 -18.30 9.07
N PRO A 24 -3.53 -18.94 8.17
CA PRO A 24 -4.96 -18.72 8.03
C PRO A 24 -5.78 -19.15 9.27
N ALA A 25 -5.20 -19.92 10.17
CA ALA A 25 -5.85 -20.25 11.43
C ALA A 25 -5.92 -19.04 12.38
N THR A 26 -4.94 -18.12 12.30
CA THR A 26 -4.81 -16.98 13.21
C THR A 26 -5.02 -15.62 12.54
N THR A 27 -5.04 -15.58 11.19
CA THR A 27 -5.14 -14.35 10.43
C THR A 27 -6.16 -14.43 9.31
N THR A 28 -6.74 -13.29 8.96
CA THR A 28 -7.52 -13.10 7.73
C THR A 28 -6.88 -11.95 6.95
N VAL A 29 -6.47 -12.23 5.72
CA VAL A 29 -5.73 -11.27 4.89
C VAL A 29 -6.57 -10.83 3.70
N VAL A 30 -6.71 -9.54 3.52
CA VAL A 30 -7.13 -8.93 2.24
C VAL A 30 -5.88 -8.44 1.53
N ALA A 31 -5.56 -9.09 0.43
CA ALA A 31 -4.41 -8.81 -0.40
C ALA A 31 -4.88 -8.08 -1.66
N ILE A 32 -4.51 -6.81 -1.82
CA ILE A 32 -4.91 -6.01 -2.96
C ILE A 32 -3.76 -5.79 -3.94
N SER A 33 -4.11 -5.67 -5.21
CA SER A 33 -3.19 -5.47 -6.31
C SER A 33 -3.72 -4.42 -7.29
N SER A 34 -2.97 -4.16 -8.35
CA SER A 34 -3.41 -3.27 -9.43
C SER A 34 -4.70 -3.70 -10.12
N LYS A 35 -5.09 -4.97 -10.00
CA LYS A 35 -6.38 -5.49 -10.51
C LYS A 35 -7.57 -4.96 -9.71
N ASP A 36 -7.37 -4.64 -8.44
CA ASP A 36 -8.41 -4.11 -7.57
C ASP A 36 -8.56 -2.60 -7.71
N GLY A 37 -7.49 -1.91 -8.07
CA GLY A 37 -7.48 -0.48 -8.33
C GLY A 37 -6.09 0.09 -8.57
N ASP A 38 -6.02 1.15 -9.36
CA ASP A 38 -4.78 1.85 -9.67
C ASP A 38 -4.50 2.92 -8.60
N LEU A 39 -3.47 2.71 -7.80
CA LEU A 39 -3.06 3.66 -6.76
C LEU A 39 -2.51 4.99 -7.32
N ASN A 40 -2.29 5.07 -8.64
CA ASN A 40 -2.01 6.35 -9.30
C ASN A 40 -3.23 7.29 -9.33
N ASP A 41 -4.43 6.74 -9.21
CA ASP A 41 -5.65 7.53 -9.05
C ASP A 41 -5.83 7.92 -7.58
N PRO A 42 -5.85 9.23 -7.24
CA PRO A 42 -5.99 9.70 -5.86
C PRO A 42 -7.29 9.26 -5.16
N ALA A 43 -8.33 8.90 -5.91
CA ALA A 43 -9.60 8.44 -5.34
C ALA A 43 -9.57 6.95 -4.93
N VAL A 44 -8.65 6.17 -5.47
CA VAL A 44 -8.61 4.71 -5.29
C VAL A 44 -8.27 4.27 -3.85
N PRO A 45 -7.34 4.87 -3.11
CA PRO A 45 -7.06 4.46 -1.74
C PRO A 45 -8.29 4.45 -0.84
N ALA A 46 -9.17 5.44 -0.95
CA ALA A 46 -10.43 5.51 -0.18
C ALA A 46 -11.33 4.32 -0.45
N ARG A 47 -11.51 3.99 -1.72
CA ARG A 47 -12.34 2.86 -2.15
C ARG A 47 -11.74 1.51 -1.71
N LEU A 48 -10.45 1.31 -1.93
CA LEU A 48 -9.77 0.09 -1.51
C LEU A 48 -9.83 -0.14 0.00
N TRP A 49 -9.69 0.93 0.78
CA TRP A 49 -9.86 0.86 2.23
C TRP A 49 -11.28 0.42 2.61
N ALA A 50 -12.30 1.03 2.03
CA ALA A 50 -13.70 0.71 2.30
C ALA A 50 -14.05 -0.74 1.91
N ASP A 51 -13.59 -1.19 0.75
CA ASP A 51 -13.80 -2.56 0.28
C ASP A 51 -13.10 -3.58 1.19
N ALA A 52 -11.87 -3.31 1.58
CA ALA A 52 -11.13 -4.18 2.50
C ALA A 52 -11.78 -4.24 3.90
N LEU A 53 -12.21 -3.10 4.40
CA LEU A 53 -12.90 -3.01 5.69
C LEU A 53 -14.19 -3.85 5.69
N ALA A 54 -14.98 -3.75 4.62
CA ALA A 54 -16.19 -4.56 4.44
C ALA A 54 -15.86 -6.06 4.36
N ALA A 55 -14.85 -6.44 3.58
CA ALA A 55 -14.42 -7.82 3.43
C ALA A 55 -13.89 -8.44 4.74
N LEU A 56 -13.33 -7.61 5.63
CA LEU A 56 -12.82 -8.01 6.94
C LEU A 56 -13.83 -7.83 8.09
N GLY A 57 -15.10 -7.65 7.76
CA GLY A 57 -16.17 -7.55 8.76
C GLY A 57 -16.13 -6.29 9.61
N GLY A 58 -15.63 -5.19 9.06
CA GLY A 58 -15.59 -3.87 9.72
C GLY A 58 -14.37 -3.61 10.61
N ARG A 59 -13.34 -4.48 10.57
CA ARG A 59 -12.14 -4.31 11.39
C ARG A 59 -10.87 -4.61 10.59
N ILE A 60 -9.91 -3.70 10.66
CA ILE A 60 -8.54 -3.88 10.17
C ILE A 60 -7.59 -3.64 11.33
N ASP A 61 -6.76 -4.62 11.65
CA ASP A 61 -5.80 -4.56 12.76
C ASP A 61 -4.39 -4.17 12.28
N VAL A 62 -4.06 -4.55 11.05
CA VAL A 62 -2.73 -4.30 10.47
C VAL A 62 -2.87 -3.80 9.03
N LEU A 63 -2.19 -2.71 8.74
CA LEU A 63 -1.99 -2.19 7.38
C LEU A 63 -0.54 -2.42 6.95
N ILE A 64 -0.34 -3.09 5.82
CA ILE A 64 0.98 -3.28 5.21
C ILE A 64 1.01 -2.55 3.86
N ASN A 65 1.67 -1.41 3.84
CA ASN A 65 1.94 -0.65 2.62
C ASN A 65 3.16 -1.25 1.92
N ASN A 66 2.90 -2.11 0.93
CA ASN A 66 3.93 -2.75 0.14
C ASN A 66 3.89 -2.32 -1.34
N ALA A 67 2.77 -1.82 -1.84
CA ALA A 67 2.67 -1.35 -3.22
C ALA A 67 3.70 -0.25 -3.48
N GLY A 68 4.37 -0.35 -4.61
CA GLY A 68 5.35 0.61 -5.05
C GLY A 68 5.73 0.37 -6.51
N VAL A 69 6.20 1.41 -7.15
CA VAL A 69 6.75 1.36 -8.51
C VAL A 69 8.16 1.93 -8.50
N PHE A 70 8.99 1.40 -9.39
CA PHE A 70 10.27 1.97 -9.76
C PHE A 70 10.25 2.23 -11.26
N GLU A 71 10.39 3.50 -11.63
CA GLU A 71 10.49 3.92 -13.02
C GLU A 71 11.79 4.71 -13.17
N GLU A 72 12.61 4.32 -14.13
CA GLU A 72 13.75 5.14 -14.51
C GLU A 72 13.24 6.47 -15.07
N ASN A 73 13.72 7.58 -14.53
CA ASN A 73 13.29 8.90 -14.93
C ASN A 73 14.51 9.81 -15.20
N SER A 74 15.15 9.56 -16.35
CA SER A 74 16.33 10.31 -16.75
C SER A 74 16.07 11.81 -16.80
N ILE A 75 17.05 12.60 -16.32
CA ILE A 75 17.01 14.08 -16.37
C ILE A 75 16.95 14.62 -17.80
N THR A 76 17.22 13.81 -18.82
CA THR A 76 17.21 14.18 -20.23
C THR A 76 15.88 13.92 -20.92
N ARG A 77 14.88 13.35 -20.21
CA ARG A 77 13.52 13.17 -20.76
C ARG A 77 12.86 14.53 -21.02
N ALA A 78 11.91 14.54 -21.95
CA ALA A 78 11.06 15.71 -22.17
C ALA A 78 10.31 16.10 -20.89
N ASP A 79 10.12 17.38 -20.63
CA ASP A 79 9.55 17.92 -19.39
C ASP A 79 8.22 17.24 -19.01
N ALA A 80 7.30 17.12 -19.97
CA ALA A 80 5.99 16.52 -19.71
C ALA A 80 6.08 15.03 -19.31
N GLU A 81 6.99 14.28 -19.93
CA GLU A 81 7.20 12.86 -19.61
C GLU A 81 7.90 12.72 -18.25
N TRP A 82 8.87 13.59 -17.98
CA TRP A 82 9.57 13.59 -16.70
C TRP A 82 8.61 13.87 -15.54
N LEU A 83 7.78 14.91 -15.67
CA LEU A 83 6.78 15.26 -14.66
C LEU A 83 5.75 14.16 -14.47
N ALA A 84 5.24 13.57 -15.54
CA ALA A 84 4.26 12.49 -15.45
C ALA A 84 4.81 11.26 -14.70
N SER A 85 6.05 10.88 -14.98
CA SER A 85 6.73 9.78 -14.27
C SER A 85 6.97 10.11 -12.79
N TRP A 86 7.40 11.34 -12.50
CA TRP A 86 7.57 11.83 -11.13
C TRP A 86 6.25 11.78 -10.35
N ASP A 87 5.20 12.39 -10.88
CA ASP A 87 3.90 12.47 -10.23
C ASP A 87 3.33 11.07 -9.96
N ARG A 88 3.44 10.16 -10.92
CA ARG A 88 3.02 8.78 -10.77
C ARG A 88 3.79 8.07 -9.65
N THR A 89 5.10 8.20 -9.63
CA THR A 89 5.95 7.58 -8.60
C THR A 89 5.59 8.13 -7.22
N MET A 90 5.44 9.43 -7.08
CA MET A 90 5.07 10.08 -5.83
C MET A 90 3.65 9.69 -5.39
N GLN A 91 2.70 9.63 -6.31
CA GLN A 91 1.32 9.24 -5.99
C GLN A 91 1.26 7.81 -5.48
N ILE A 92 1.90 6.86 -6.16
CA ILE A 92 1.84 5.43 -5.79
C ILE A 92 2.68 5.15 -4.53
N ASN A 93 3.94 5.63 -4.50
CA ASN A 93 4.90 5.25 -3.46
C ASN A 93 4.75 6.04 -2.16
N LEU A 94 4.19 7.25 -2.21
CA LEU A 94 4.09 8.12 -1.04
C LEU A 94 2.65 8.50 -0.72
N THR A 95 1.94 9.15 -1.62
CA THR A 95 0.63 9.75 -1.33
C THR A 95 -0.42 8.69 -1.00
N ALA A 96 -0.49 7.61 -1.79
CA ALA A 96 -1.42 6.51 -1.54
C ALA A 96 -1.15 5.82 -0.20
N SER A 97 0.12 5.57 0.14
CA SER A 97 0.50 5.00 1.44
C SER A 97 0.13 5.93 2.59
N ALA A 98 0.37 7.23 2.46
CA ALA A 98 0.02 8.23 3.47
C ALA A 98 -1.50 8.31 3.67
N ASP A 99 -2.29 8.26 2.60
CA ASP A 99 -3.76 8.24 2.68
C ASP A 99 -4.27 6.99 3.41
N LEU A 100 -3.74 5.81 3.07
CA LEU A 100 -4.10 4.57 3.77
C LEU A 100 -3.68 4.59 5.24
N CYS A 101 -2.51 5.12 5.57
CA CYS A 101 -2.07 5.31 6.96
C CYS A 101 -3.04 6.19 7.74
N ARG A 102 -3.44 7.32 7.15
CA ARG A 102 -4.42 8.22 7.77
C ARG A 102 -5.75 7.51 8.03
N ARG A 103 -6.25 6.72 7.07
CA ARG A 103 -7.50 5.96 7.22
C ARG A 103 -7.40 4.92 8.33
N ALA A 104 -6.27 4.22 8.41
CA ALA A 104 -6.00 3.24 9.46
C ALA A 104 -6.03 3.89 10.85
N VAL A 105 -5.31 4.99 11.03
CA VAL A 105 -5.26 5.71 12.31
C VAL A 105 -6.63 6.25 12.70
N LEU A 106 -7.38 6.84 11.76
CA LEU A 106 -8.74 7.32 12.03
C LEU A 106 -9.68 6.19 12.41
N HIS A 107 -9.58 5.04 11.74
CA HIS A 107 -10.37 3.85 12.05
C HIS A 107 -10.12 3.37 13.47
N TRP A 108 -8.87 3.24 13.88
CA TRP A 108 -8.53 2.82 15.24
C TRP A 108 -8.96 3.86 16.28
N HIS A 109 -8.72 5.13 16.02
CA HIS A 109 -9.13 6.20 16.93
C HIS A 109 -10.65 6.24 17.14
N THR A 110 -11.42 6.13 16.05
CA THR A 110 -12.90 6.16 16.12
C THR A 110 -13.48 4.97 16.86
N ASN A 111 -12.80 3.81 16.82
CA ASN A 111 -13.28 2.58 17.45
C ASN A 111 -12.62 2.29 18.80
N ASP A 112 -11.89 3.24 19.36
CA ASP A 112 -11.10 3.06 20.60
C ASP A 112 -10.22 1.77 20.54
N ALA A 113 -9.60 1.57 19.40
CA ALA A 113 -8.79 0.40 19.08
C ALA A 113 -7.34 0.78 18.84
N SER A 114 -6.48 -0.22 18.83
CA SER A 114 -5.08 -0.10 18.40
C SER A 114 -4.80 -0.93 17.17
N GLY A 115 -3.78 -0.58 16.41
CA GLY A 115 -3.36 -1.32 15.25
C GLY A 115 -1.88 -1.12 14.94
N ARG A 116 -1.46 -1.68 13.81
CA ARG A 116 -0.08 -1.60 13.35
C ARG A 116 -0.02 -1.19 11.89
N ILE A 117 0.97 -0.35 11.57
CA ILE A 117 1.32 0.00 10.20
C ILE A 117 2.73 -0.52 9.93
N VAL A 118 2.87 -1.22 8.81
CA VAL A 118 4.17 -1.64 8.28
C VAL A 118 4.34 -1.00 6.91
N ASN A 119 5.35 -0.16 6.77
CA ASN A 119 5.73 0.44 5.50
C ASN A 119 6.98 -0.26 4.97
N ILE A 120 6.86 -0.88 3.80
CA ILE A 120 8.00 -1.54 3.16
C ILE A 120 8.89 -0.46 2.54
N ALA A 121 10.09 -0.33 3.09
CA ALA A 121 11.11 0.59 2.63
C ALA A 121 12.05 -0.08 1.61
N SER A 122 13.00 0.68 1.10
CA SER A 122 14.03 0.18 0.20
C SER A 122 15.40 0.70 0.61
N ARG A 123 16.43 -0.10 0.40
CA ARG A 123 17.82 0.35 0.52
C ARG A 123 18.15 1.50 -0.44
N ALA A 124 17.45 1.61 -1.55
CA ALA A 124 17.59 2.71 -2.50
C ALA A 124 17.37 4.09 -1.87
N ALA A 125 16.59 4.16 -0.79
CA ALA A 125 16.39 5.40 -0.02
C ALA A 125 17.69 5.94 0.61
N TYR A 126 18.70 5.07 0.81
CA TYR A 126 19.95 5.45 1.47
C TYR A 126 21.13 5.61 0.52
N ARG A 127 21.12 4.96 -0.63
CA ARG A 127 22.27 4.98 -1.53
C ARG A 127 21.92 5.07 -3.02
N GLY A 128 20.63 5.21 -3.34
CA GLY A 128 20.14 5.19 -4.72
C GLY A 128 20.36 3.84 -5.41
N ASP A 129 19.81 3.72 -6.58
CA ASP A 129 20.08 2.62 -7.51
C ASP A 129 20.80 3.19 -8.74
N SER A 130 21.82 2.51 -9.19
CA SER A 130 22.47 2.87 -10.47
C SER A 130 21.52 2.56 -11.62
N PRO A 131 21.56 3.37 -12.68
CA PRO A 131 20.85 3.08 -13.91
C PRO A 131 21.35 1.79 -14.57
#